data_9a56d79ad2f49c3f7502bbb047205da3
#
_entry.id   9a56d79ad2f49c3f7502bbb047205da3
#
_cell.length_a   1.000
_cell.length_b   1.000
_cell.length_c   1.000
_cell.angle_alpha   90.00
_cell.angle_beta   90.00
_cell.angle_gamma   90.00
#
_symmetry.space_group_name_H-M   'P 1'
#
loop_
_entity.id
_entity.type
_entity.pdbx_description
1 polymer ?
#
loop_
_entity_poly.entity_id
_entity_poly.type
_entity_poly.pdbx_seq_one_letter_code
_entity_poly.pdbx_strand_id
1 'polypeptide(L)'
;MTDQDADVPDRRTENSKMSQTIEQPRFTCALGSCQSVVAIKKGVPILHSGPGCGVQIERLIGQGEGYAGGSTMPCTNAEEADVVFGGEKKLRNVIENSFKVIDGDLYVVITGCTAAITGDDVAAVVGEFQNDDKPIVYVEEGGFKSNNYASHSRLVKAIIDQYVDKFSEDREVIPGLVNVFANIPYQDPFWNGNLEQLKRILTGIGLKVNILFGNESEGVSEWKTIPQAEFNLFVGSWAGLDIVKHLKRKYVTPYLNFPYTPIGAKETSKFLREVAEFANLDTEKVEVYIDREEKKFYTHIDKMASFMLEFRYGIPRRFYSIADSSYSLGFSKFLLNELGIIPGIQFIVDDVPEKYQEGILEEFLRISDLQTRTVQVVFDPDAGLDQLKLLEDAKDYSDKRILILGSSWDKHIADELHADLLIISVPVQHRLVMNCGYLGYEGGLRAIEDIYDRVLATYR
;
A
#
# COMPACT_ATOMS: atom_id res chain seq x y z
N MET A 1 42.86 -37.41 -15.29
CA MET A 1 41.45 -37.63 -14.94
C MET A 1 41.39 -37.55 -13.41
N THR A 2 41.18 -36.38 -12.89
CA THR A 2 41.03 -36.12 -11.46
C THR A 2 39.76 -35.28 -11.33
N ASP A 3 38.75 -35.94 -10.83
CA ASP A 3 37.49 -35.31 -10.39
C ASP A 3 37.80 -34.22 -9.38
N GLN A 4 37.48 -33.02 -9.68
CA GLN A 4 37.25 -31.94 -8.74
C GLN A 4 35.81 -31.44 -8.95
N ASP A 5 34.83 -32.24 -8.55
CA ASP A 5 33.51 -31.72 -8.20
C ASP A 5 33.64 -31.04 -6.85
N ALA A 6 33.85 -29.72 -6.92
CA ALA A 6 33.74 -28.88 -5.74
C ALA A 6 32.30 -28.91 -5.26
N ASP A 7 32.10 -29.53 -4.09
CA ASP A 7 30.86 -29.52 -3.33
C ASP A 7 30.45 -28.09 -3.05
N VAL A 8 29.58 -27.54 -3.92
CA VAL A 8 28.93 -26.26 -3.66
C VAL A 8 27.89 -26.52 -2.59
N PRO A 9 28.06 -26.03 -1.35
CA PRO A 9 27.11 -26.30 -0.28
C PRO A 9 25.72 -25.80 -0.75
N ASP A 10 24.76 -26.70 -0.71
CA ASP A 10 23.36 -26.39 -1.00
C ASP A 10 22.88 -25.37 0.04
N ARG A 11 22.85 -24.10 -0.35
CA ARG A 11 22.42 -22.97 0.50
C ARG A 11 21.01 -23.15 1.07
N ARG A 12 20.19 -24.06 0.52
CA ARG A 12 18.87 -24.40 1.04
C ARG A 12 18.90 -25.16 2.34
N THR A 13 19.95 -25.94 2.59
CA THR A 13 20.07 -26.78 3.78
C THR A 13 20.50 -26.02 5.02
N GLU A 14 21.25 -24.92 4.90
CA GLU A 14 21.63 -24.09 6.04
C GLU A 14 20.49 -23.14 6.46
N ASN A 15 19.65 -22.69 5.53
CA ASN A 15 18.48 -21.85 5.81
C ASN A 15 17.29 -22.62 6.41
N SER A 16 17.27 -23.95 6.33
CA SER A 16 16.19 -24.76 6.93
C SER A 16 16.09 -24.66 8.46
N LYS A 17 17.08 -24.04 9.11
CA LYS A 17 17.09 -23.77 10.55
C LYS A 17 16.52 -22.37 10.92
N MET A 18 16.39 -21.47 9.98
CA MET A 18 15.68 -20.21 10.17
C MET A 18 14.19 -20.41 9.86
N SER A 19 13.33 -19.76 10.57
CA SER A 19 11.87 -19.96 10.54
C SER A 19 11.29 -20.01 9.12
N GLN A 20 10.61 -21.09 8.76
CA GLN A 20 9.89 -21.24 7.48
C GLN A 20 8.88 -20.10 7.21
N THR A 21 8.50 -19.36 8.24
CA THR A 21 7.60 -18.22 8.15
C THR A 21 8.18 -17.08 7.31
N ILE A 22 9.51 -17.00 7.19
CA ILE A 22 10.23 -15.94 6.47
C ILE A 22 10.25 -16.18 4.96
N GLU A 23 10.05 -17.42 4.52
CA GLU A 23 10.02 -17.78 3.10
C GLU A 23 8.65 -17.53 2.44
N GLN A 24 7.68 -16.98 3.18
CA GLN A 24 6.35 -16.73 2.66
C GLN A 24 6.25 -15.31 2.08
N PRO A 25 5.64 -15.13 0.89
CA PRO A 25 5.44 -13.81 0.32
C PRO A 25 4.55 -12.95 1.23
N ARG A 26 4.90 -11.67 1.35
CA ARG A 26 4.20 -10.68 2.18
C ARG A 26 2.99 -10.07 1.46
N PHE A 27 2.49 -10.72 0.45
CA PHE A 27 1.35 -10.31 -0.36
C PHE A 27 0.39 -11.48 -0.60
N THR A 28 -0.79 -11.16 -1.08
CA THR A 28 -1.82 -12.18 -1.40
C THR A 28 -1.82 -12.48 -2.90
N CYS A 29 -2.59 -13.50 -3.30
CA CYS A 29 -2.85 -13.78 -4.72
C CYS A 29 -3.77 -12.70 -5.33
N ALA A 30 -4.05 -12.81 -6.62
CA ALA A 30 -4.89 -11.86 -7.36
C ALA A 30 -6.27 -11.61 -6.74
N LEU A 31 -6.80 -12.55 -5.97
CA LEU A 31 -8.08 -12.35 -5.26
C LEU A 31 -8.02 -11.28 -4.16
N GLY A 32 -6.83 -10.80 -3.81
CA GLY A 32 -6.66 -9.62 -2.96
C GLY A 32 -7.33 -8.36 -3.51
N SER A 33 -7.68 -8.31 -4.80
CA SER A 33 -8.54 -7.26 -5.36
C SER A 33 -9.91 -7.15 -4.70
N CYS A 34 -10.43 -8.21 -4.07
CA CYS A 34 -11.64 -8.16 -3.24
C CYS A 34 -11.49 -7.14 -2.10
N GLN A 35 -10.30 -7.03 -1.50
CA GLN A 35 -10.00 -6.06 -0.44
C GLN A 35 -10.20 -4.63 -0.94
N SER A 36 -9.77 -4.34 -2.16
CA SER A 36 -9.95 -3.02 -2.77
C SER A 36 -11.42 -2.69 -3.02
N VAL A 37 -12.25 -3.67 -3.37
CA VAL A 37 -13.70 -3.45 -3.53
C VAL A 37 -14.36 -3.15 -2.19
N VAL A 38 -14.01 -3.89 -1.14
CA VAL A 38 -14.51 -3.65 0.24
C VAL A 38 -14.17 -2.24 0.73
N ALA A 39 -13.03 -1.70 0.29
CA ALA A 39 -12.62 -0.33 0.63
C ALA A 39 -13.41 0.76 -0.11
N ILE A 40 -14.17 0.43 -1.14
CA ILE A 40 -15.12 1.35 -1.78
C ILE A 40 -16.38 1.42 -0.92
N LYS A 41 -16.82 2.61 -0.55
CA LYS A 41 -18.05 2.80 0.23
C LYS A 41 -19.24 2.15 -0.49
N LYS A 42 -19.88 1.18 0.17
CA LYS A 42 -20.92 0.32 -0.39
C LYS A 42 -20.50 -0.50 -1.64
N GLY A 43 -19.20 -0.75 -1.81
CA GLY A 43 -18.69 -1.70 -2.80
C GLY A 43 -18.92 -3.14 -2.33
N VAL A 44 -19.43 -3.99 -3.20
CA VAL A 44 -19.74 -5.39 -2.89
C VAL A 44 -18.94 -6.30 -3.81
N PRO A 45 -17.88 -6.96 -3.34
CA PRO A 45 -17.19 -7.99 -4.12
C PRO A 45 -18.04 -9.26 -4.17
N ILE A 46 -18.20 -9.83 -5.34
CA ILE A 46 -18.83 -11.15 -5.56
C ILE A 46 -17.75 -12.09 -6.08
N LEU A 47 -17.32 -13.01 -5.23
CA LEU A 47 -16.26 -13.93 -5.55
C LEU A 47 -16.81 -15.16 -6.29
N HIS A 48 -16.38 -15.35 -7.54
CA HIS A 48 -16.68 -16.56 -8.31
C HIS A 48 -15.54 -17.56 -8.20
N SER A 49 -15.57 -18.37 -7.13
CA SER A 49 -14.51 -19.32 -6.77
C SER A 49 -15.01 -20.35 -5.75
N GLY A 50 -14.10 -21.24 -5.31
CA GLY A 50 -14.35 -22.16 -4.21
C GLY A 50 -14.41 -21.49 -2.84
N PRO A 51 -15.05 -22.14 -1.83
CA PRO A 51 -15.29 -21.54 -0.51
C PRO A 51 -14.00 -21.19 0.27
N GLY A 52 -12.94 -21.96 0.08
CA GLY A 52 -11.66 -21.71 0.75
C GLY A 52 -11.04 -20.37 0.39
N CYS A 53 -11.23 -19.91 -0.86
CA CYS A 53 -10.74 -18.61 -1.31
C CYS A 53 -11.46 -17.46 -0.59
N GLY A 54 -12.78 -17.55 -0.40
CA GLY A 54 -13.57 -16.55 0.31
C GLY A 54 -13.11 -16.40 1.76
N VAL A 55 -12.97 -17.52 2.49
CA VAL A 55 -12.49 -17.53 3.87
C VAL A 55 -11.08 -16.95 4.00
N GLN A 56 -10.19 -17.27 3.06
CA GLN A 56 -8.82 -16.78 3.12
C GLN A 56 -8.74 -15.27 2.92
N ILE A 57 -9.50 -14.71 1.98
CA ILE A 57 -9.52 -13.25 1.74
C ILE A 57 -10.13 -12.52 2.94
N GLU A 58 -11.21 -13.01 3.52
CA GLU A 58 -11.82 -12.43 4.71
C GLU A 58 -10.86 -12.40 5.90
N ARG A 59 -10.12 -13.48 6.13
CA ARG A 59 -9.09 -13.54 7.17
C ARG A 59 -7.99 -12.49 6.96
N LEU A 60 -7.57 -12.27 5.72
CA LEU A 60 -6.51 -11.29 5.39
C LEU A 60 -6.99 -9.85 5.60
N ILE A 61 -8.26 -9.54 5.32
CA ILE A 61 -8.85 -8.23 5.62
C ILE A 61 -8.74 -7.92 7.12
N GLY A 62 -9.09 -8.90 7.98
CA GLY A 62 -9.02 -8.73 9.44
C GLY A 62 -7.59 -8.62 9.99
N GLN A 63 -6.58 -9.20 9.34
CA GLN A 63 -5.21 -9.24 9.86
C GLN A 63 -4.45 -7.92 9.66
N GLY A 64 -4.70 -7.21 8.57
CA GLY A 64 -3.93 -6.01 8.21
C GLY A 64 -4.16 -4.83 9.15
N GLU A 65 -5.31 -4.73 9.80
CA GLU A 65 -5.71 -3.58 10.59
C GLU A 65 -6.00 -3.90 12.06
N GLY A 66 -5.84 -5.15 12.48
CA GLY A 66 -6.34 -5.58 13.79
C GLY A 66 -7.84 -5.34 13.96
N TYR A 67 -8.53 -5.04 12.88
CA TYR A 67 -9.94 -4.66 12.82
C TYR A 67 -10.70 -5.66 11.94
N ALA A 68 -11.59 -6.41 12.56
CA ALA A 68 -12.56 -7.24 11.86
C ALA A 68 -13.74 -6.36 11.41
N GLY A 69 -13.56 -5.53 10.43
CA GLY A 69 -14.66 -4.87 9.75
C GLY A 69 -15.46 -5.94 9.04
N GLY A 70 -16.68 -6.22 9.50
CA GLY A 70 -17.57 -7.17 8.86
C GLY A 70 -17.88 -6.73 7.44
N SER A 71 -17.16 -7.28 6.47
CA SER A 71 -17.48 -7.09 5.07
C SER A 71 -18.29 -8.27 4.56
N THR A 72 -19.36 -7.99 3.82
CA THR A 72 -20.12 -9.04 3.18
C THR A 72 -19.49 -9.32 1.82
N MET A 73 -18.96 -10.53 1.67
CA MET A 73 -18.36 -10.99 0.42
C MET A 73 -19.07 -12.27 -0.06
N PRO A 74 -20.12 -12.14 -0.86
CA PRO A 74 -20.78 -13.29 -1.50
C PRO A 74 -19.79 -14.12 -2.30
N CYS A 75 -19.87 -15.44 -2.16
CA CYS A 75 -19.04 -16.38 -2.89
C CYS A 75 -19.91 -17.45 -3.55
N THR A 76 -19.59 -17.85 -4.76
CA THR A 76 -20.31 -18.93 -5.44
C THR A 76 -20.10 -20.28 -4.76
N ASN A 77 -19.05 -20.44 -3.98
CA ASN A 77 -18.69 -21.73 -3.36
C ASN A 77 -18.66 -22.85 -4.39
N ALA A 78 -17.91 -22.64 -5.47
CA ALA A 78 -17.81 -23.60 -6.57
C ALA A 78 -17.38 -24.97 -6.06
N GLU A 79 -18.12 -26.01 -6.45
CA GLU A 79 -17.94 -27.40 -6.08
C GLU A 79 -17.52 -28.23 -7.29
N GLU A 80 -17.31 -29.51 -7.11
CA GLU A 80 -16.89 -30.45 -8.19
C GLU A 80 -17.81 -30.43 -9.39
N ALA A 81 -19.15 -30.36 -9.16
CA ALA A 81 -20.12 -30.28 -10.22
C ALA A 81 -20.00 -29.01 -11.07
N ASP A 82 -19.66 -27.87 -10.44
CA ASP A 82 -19.45 -26.59 -11.12
C ASP A 82 -18.18 -26.64 -11.98
N VAL A 83 -17.16 -27.38 -11.55
CA VAL A 83 -15.92 -27.59 -12.32
C VAL A 83 -16.19 -28.43 -13.57
N VAL A 84 -17.11 -29.41 -13.50
CA VAL A 84 -17.40 -30.30 -14.61
C VAL A 84 -18.42 -29.71 -15.60
N PHE A 85 -19.44 -29.02 -15.09
CA PHE A 85 -20.58 -28.55 -15.87
C PHE A 85 -20.65 -27.04 -16.07
N GLY A 86 -19.67 -26.28 -15.53
CA GLY A 86 -19.66 -24.82 -15.52
C GLY A 86 -20.35 -24.22 -14.30
N GLY A 87 -19.81 -23.12 -13.80
CA GLY A 87 -20.28 -22.40 -12.60
C GLY A 87 -21.24 -21.23 -12.89
N GLU A 88 -21.54 -20.93 -14.16
CA GLU A 88 -22.33 -19.77 -14.59
C GLU A 88 -23.72 -19.69 -13.95
N LYS A 89 -24.42 -20.83 -13.84
CA LYS A 89 -25.74 -20.89 -13.19
C LYS A 89 -25.64 -20.48 -11.71
N LYS A 90 -24.62 -20.92 -11.03
CA LYS A 90 -24.37 -20.60 -9.61
C LYS A 90 -24.01 -19.14 -9.45
N LEU A 91 -23.18 -18.59 -10.35
CA LEU A 91 -22.85 -17.18 -10.40
C LEU A 91 -24.10 -16.30 -10.57
N ARG A 92 -24.96 -16.64 -11.53
CA ARG A 92 -26.23 -15.95 -11.77
C ARG A 92 -27.08 -15.88 -10.50
N ASN A 93 -27.25 -17.00 -9.81
CA ASN A 93 -28.00 -17.06 -8.56
C ASN A 93 -27.37 -16.20 -7.45
N VAL A 94 -26.06 -16.19 -7.36
CA VAL A 94 -25.36 -15.37 -6.33
C VAL A 94 -25.51 -13.88 -6.62
N ILE A 95 -25.41 -13.45 -7.88
CA ILE A 95 -25.65 -12.05 -8.26
C ILE A 95 -27.09 -11.63 -7.92
N GLU A 96 -28.09 -12.40 -8.32
CA GLU A 96 -29.50 -12.12 -8.02
C GLU A 96 -29.77 -11.98 -6.52
N ASN A 97 -29.21 -12.90 -5.72
CA ASN A 97 -29.40 -12.89 -4.28
C ASN A 97 -28.64 -11.73 -3.63
N SER A 98 -27.43 -11.42 -4.11
CA SER A 98 -26.68 -10.26 -3.63
C SER A 98 -27.45 -8.97 -3.83
N PHE A 99 -28.08 -8.78 -4.98
CA PHE A 99 -28.92 -7.61 -5.25
C PHE A 99 -30.16 -7.51 -4.34
N LYS A 100 -30.68 -8.63 -3.87
CA LYS A 100 -31.87 -8.66 -2.97
C LYS A 100 -31.52 -8.39 -1.52
N VAL A 101 -30.32 -8.83 -1.08
CA VAL A 101 -29.96 -8.91 0.34
C VAL A 101 -28.98 -7.83 0.75
N ILE A 102 -28.13 -7.37 -0.15
CA ILE A 102 -27.06 -6.43 0.15
C ILE A 102 -27.37 -5.08 -0.50
N ASP A 103 -27.34 -4.02 0.31
CA ASP A 103 -27.50 -2.63 -0.15
C ASP A 103 -26.14 -2.08 -0.62
N GLY A 104 -25.76 -2.42 -1.86
CA GLY A 104 -24.52 -1.97 -2.50
C GLY A 104 -24.78 -0.92 -3.57
N ASP A 105 -23.81 0.02 -3.73
CA ASP A 105 -23.83 1.03 -4.78
C ASP A 105 -22.99 0.61 -6.00
N LEU A 106 -22.10 -0.38 -5.85
CA LEU A 106 -21.31 -1.01 -6.91
C LEU A 106 -21.05 -2.47 -6.57
N TYR A 107 -21.38 -3.36 -7.49
CA TYR A 107 -21.08 -4.79 -7.36
C TYR A 107 -19.95 -5.17 -8.31
N VAL A 108 -19.00 -5.97 -7.84
CA VAL A 108 -17.85 -6.37 -8.64
C VAL A 108 -17.68 -7.88 -8.59
N VAL A 109 -17.87 -8.55 -9.71
CA VAL A 109 -17.60 -9.98 -9.85
C VAL A 109 -16.12 -10.19 -10.07
N ILE A 110 -15.49 -11.00 -9.22
CA ILE A 110 -14.07 -11.33 -9.29
C ILE A 110 -13.93 -12.84 -9.45
N THR A 111 -13.29 -13.28 -10.54
CA THR A 111 -13.08 -14.72 -10.78
C THR A 111 -11.89 -15.23 -10.00
N GLY A 112 -12.04 -16.42 -9.41
CA GLY A 112 -10.91 -17.16 -8.82
C GLY A 112 -10.32 -18.19 -9.78
N CYS A 113 -9.38 -19.00 -9.25
CA CYS A 113 -8.68 -20.03 -10.03
C CYS A 113 -9.63 -21.03 -10.67
N THR A 114 -10.66 -21.48 -9.95
CA THR A 114 -11.62 -22.47 -10.44
C THR A 114 -12.33 -21.96 -11.69
N ALA A 115 -12.99 -20.81 -11.61
CA ALA A 115 -13.70 -20.19 -12.73
C ALA A 115 -12.77 -19.87 -13.92
N ALA A 116 -11.53 -19.43 -13.63
CA ALA A 116 -10.54 -19.16 -14.68
C ALA A 116 -10.04 -20.42 -15.41
N ILE A 117 -10.07 -21.59 -14.75
CA ILE A 117 -9.67 -22.87 -15.35
C ILE A 117 -10.85 -23.52 -16.10
N THR A 118 -12.07 -23.44 -15.55
CA THR A 118 -13.27 -23.96 -16.20
C THR A 118 -13.64 -23.17 -17.45
N GLY A 119 -13.24 -21.89 -17.50
CA GLY A 119 -13.54 -21.03 -18.65
C GLY A 119 -14.99 -20.53 -18.65
N ASP A 120 -15.58 -20.32 -17.48
CA ASP A 120 -16.93 -19.77 -17.34
C ASP A 120 -17.04 -18.38 -18.01
N ASP A 121 -18.07 -18.15 -18.80
CA ASP A 121 -18.33 -16.87 -19.47
C ASP A 121 -18.96 -15.85 -18.50
N VAL A 122 -18.08 -15.31 -17.65
CA VAL A 122 -18.48 -14.32 -16.63
C VAL A 122 -18.99 -13.03 -17.27
N ALA A 123 -18.43 -12.64 -18.41
CA ALA A 123 -18.84 -11.44 -19.14
C ALA A 123 -20.30 -11.56 -19.61
N ALA A 124 -20.70 -12.71 -20.19
CA ALA A 124 -22.05 -12.93 -20.59
C ALA A 124 -23.03 -12.93 -19.41
N VAL A 125 -22.67 -13.61 -18.31
CA VAL A 125 -23.52 -13.63 -17.10
C VAL A 125 -23.68 -12.22 -16.50
N VAL A 126 -22.62 -11.45 -16.35
CA VAL A 126 -22.69 -10.08 -15.81
C VAL A 126 -23.48 -9.16 -16.74
N GLY A 127 -23.36 -9.35 -18.05
CA GLY A 127 -24.11 -8.61 -19.06
C GLY A 127 -25.64 -8.73 -18.91
N GLU A 128 -26.15 -9.84 -18.38
CA GLU A 128 -27.59 -10.04 -18.09
C GLU A 128 -28.10 -9.12 -16.97
N PHE A 129 -27.23 -8.64 -16.09
CA PHE A 129 -27.56 -7.85 -14.90
C PHE A 129 -27.17 -6.38 -15.01
N GLN A 130 -26.54 -5.97 -16.09
CA GLN A 130 -26.15 -4.56 -16.25
C GLN A 130 -27.40 -3.68 -16.35
N ASN A 131 -27.58 -2.84 -15.35
CA ASN A 131 -28.61 -1.81 -15.29
C ASN A 131 -28.09 -0.59 -14.52
N ASP A 132 -28.78 0.55 -14.61
CA ASP A 132 -28.33 1.81 -14.00
C ASP A 132 -28.59 1.86 -12.49
N ASP A 133 -29.57 1.10 -11.98
CA ASP A 133 -29.94 1.13 -10.55
C ASP A 133 -28.96 0.36 -9.69
N LYS A 134 -28.40 -0.72 -10.22
CA LYS A 134 -27.42 -1.58 -9.51
C LYS A 134 -26.22 -1.85 -10.42
N PRO A 135 -25.25 -0.92 -10.49
CA PRO A 135 -24.12 -1.11 -11.38
C PRO A 135 -23.29 -2.32 -10.95
N ILE A 136 -23.01 -3.17 -11.94
CA ILE A 136 -22.19 -4.36 -11.79
C ILE A 136 -21.10 -4.37 -12.85
N VAL A 137 -19.89 -4.71 -12.43
CA VAL A 137 -18.70 -4.88 -13.28
C VAL A 137 -18.05 -6.23 -12.97
N TYR A 138 -17.13 -6.66 -13.82
CA TYR A 138 -16.40 -7.90 -13.59
C TYR A 138 -14.92 -7.75 -13.87
N VAL A 139 -14.13 -8.60 -13.20
CA VAL A 139 -12.68 -8.74 -13.41
C VAL A 139 -12.33 -10.22 -13.48
N GLU A 140 -11.71 -10.63 -14.57
CA GLU A 140 -11.25 -12.00 -14.74
C GLU A 140 -9.84 -12.18 -14.17
N GLU A 141 -9.78 -12.61 -12.91
CA GLU A 141 -8.55 -12.80 -12.14
C GLU A 141 -8.40 -14.25 -11.69
N GLY A 142 -7.56 -15.02 -12.33
CA GLY A 142 -7.11 -16.28 -11.71
C GLY A 142 -6.06 -15.98 -10.64
N GLY A 143 -6.20 -16.54 -9.42
CA GLY A 143 -5.24 -16.31 -8.33
C GLY A 143 -3.79 -16.65 -8.68
N PHE A 144 -3.58 -17.47 -9.71
CA PHE A 144 -2.25 -17.82 -10.24
C PHE A 144 -1.72 -16.84 -11.29
N LYS A 145 -2.51 -15.85 -11.73
CA LYS A 145 -2.11 -14.90 -12.79
C LYS A 145 -1.23 -13.79 -12.26
N SER A 146 -1.41 -13.40 -11.01
CA SER A 146 -0.66 -12.31 -10.39
C SER A 146 -0.88 -12.25 -8.87
N ASN A 147 -0.22 -11.29 -8.22
CA ASN A 147 -0.47 -10.93 -6.82
C ASN A 147 -1.53 -9.81 -6.71
N ASN A 148 -1.86 -9.44 -5.48
CA ASN A 148 -2.85 -8.40 -5.17
C ASN A 148 -2.44 -6.99 -5.62
N TYR A 149 -1.17 -6.67 -5.74
CA TYR A 149 -0.72 -5.36 -6.25
C TYR A 149 -1.13 -5.15 -7.71
N ALA A 150 -0.84 -6.13 -8.56
CA ALA A 150 -1.19 -6.06 -9.97
C ALA A 150 -2.71 -6.20 -10.19
N SER A 151 -3.39 -7.02 -9.38
CA SER A 151 -4.85 -7.21 -9.48
C SER A 151 -5.62 -5.96 -9.04
N HIS A 152 -5.14 -5.21 -8.03
CA HIS A 152 -5.70 -3.90 -7.68
C HIS A 152 -5.78 -2.98 -8.90
N SER A 153 -4.69 -2.85 -9.62
CA SER A 153 -4.63 -2.01 -10.82
C SER A 153 -5.60 -2.48 -11.92
N ARG A 154 -5.73 -3.80 -12.13
CA ARG A 154 -6.69 -4.34 -13.10
C ARG A 154 -8.13 -4.11 -12.68
N LEU A 155 -8.42 -4.31 -11.40
CA LEU A 155 -9.74 -4.02 -10.83
C LEU A 155 -10.13 -2.54 -11.05
N VAL A 156 -9.27 -1.61 -10.67
CA VAL A 156 -9.57 -0.17 -10.81
C VAL A 156 -9.78 0.19 -12.28
N LYS A 157 -8.95 -0.33 -13.19
CA LYS A 157 -9.14 -0.12 -14.63
C LYS A 157 -10.44 -0.73 -15.14
N ALA A 158 -10.81 -1.92 -14.67
CA ALA A 158 -12.09 -2.53 -15.06
C ALA A 158 -13.30 -1.70 -14.59
N ILE A 159 -13.28 -1.16 -13.38
CA ILE A 159 -14.31 -0.23 -12.89
C ILE A 159 -14.35 1.03 -13.76
N ILE A 160 -13.18 1.59 -14.11
CA ILE A 160 -13.08 2.76 -14.99
C ILE A 160 -13.71 2.44 -16.36
N ASP A 161 -13.36 1.31 -16.96
CA ASP A 161 -13.76 0.97 -18.31
C ASP A 161 -15.23 0.53 -18.44
N GLN A 162 -15.77 -0.15 -17.42
CA GLN A 162 -17.14 -0.69 -17.49
C GLN A 162 -18.18 0.21 -16.80
N TYR A 163 -17.78 1.05 -15.86
CA TYR A 163 -18.71 1.89 -15.09
C TYR A 163 -18.45 3.38 -15.27
N VAL A 164 -17.21 3.86 -15.03
CA VAL A 164 -16.90 5.30 -15.05
C VAL A 164 -17.00 5.90 -16.45
N ASP A 165 -16.69 5.11 -17.47
CA ASP A 165 -16.68 5.56 -18.87
C ASP A 165 -18.03 6.10 -19.35
N LYS A 166 -19.15 5.61 -18.78
CA LYS A 166 -20.50 6.08 -19.04
C LYS A 166 -20.70 7.57 -18.71
N PHE A 167 -19.85 8.14 -17.84
CA PHE A 167 -19.91 9.54 -17.39
C PHE A 167 -18.87 10.43 -18.08
N SER A 168 -18.23 9.96 -19.16
CA SER A 168 -17.15 10.67 -19.84
C SER A 168 -17.58 11.48 -21.06
N GLU A 169 -18.78 11.25 -21.63
CA GLU A 169 -19.20 11.83 -22.91
C GLU A 169 -19.35 13.37 -22.86
N ASP A 170 -19.93 13.91 -21.79
CA ASP A 170 -20.15 15.36 -21.61
C ASP A 170 -19.30 15.94 -20.49
N ARG A 171 -18.05 15.50 -20.37
CA ARG A 171 -17.19 15.94 -19.28
C ARG A 171 -16.75 17.39 -19.41
N GLU A 172 -17.13 18.22 -18.47
CA GLU A 172 -16.44 19.49 -18.19
C GLU A 172 -15.38 19.24 -17.11
N VAL A 173 -14.17 19.75 -17.33
CA VAL A 173 -13.12 19.70 -16.31
C VAL A 173 -13.52 20.59 -15.14
N ILE A 174 -13.53 20.05 -13.94
CA ILE A 174 -13.78 20.79 -12.71
C ILE A 174 -12.46 21.41 -12.23
N PRO A 175 -12.32 22.74 -12.24
CA PRO A 175 -11.08 23.39 -11.82
C PRO A 175 -10.70 23.03 -10.38
N GLY A 176 -9.44 22.66 -10.18
CA GLY A 176 -8.88 22.26 -8.90
C GLY A 176 -9.28 20.86 -8.44
N LEU A 177 -10.02 20.07 -9.23
CA LEU A 177 -10.36 18.70 -8.87
C LEU A 177 -9.19 17.76 -9.19
N VAL A 178 -8.76 16.98 -8.21
CA VAL A 178 -7.70 15.97 -8.34
C VAL A 178 -8.20 14.60 -7.91
N ASN A 179 -7.96 13.56 -8.72
CA ASN A 179 -8.13 12.18 -8.30
C ASN A 179 -6.83 11.71 -7.63
N VAL A 180 -6.94 11.15 -6.43
CA VAL A 180 -5.79 10.66 -5.67
C VAL A 180 -5.74 9.14 -5.72
N PHE A 181 -4.60 8.62 -6.15
CA PHE A 181 -4.23 7.22 -6.14
C PHE A 181 -2.97 7.07 -5.28
N ALA A 182 -3.04 6.25 -4.25
CA ALA A 182 -1.95 6.08 -3.29
C ALA A 182 -1.93 4.64 -2.77
N ASN A 183 -1.75 4.47 -1.48
CA ASN A 183 -1.68 3.19 -0.79
C ASN A 183 -2.81 2.21 -1.19
N ILE A 184 -2.45 0.96 -1.44
CA ILE A 184 -3.42 -0.08 -1.78
C ILE A 184 -4.18 -0.50 -0.53
N PRO A 185 -5.51 -0.43 -0.52
CA PRO A 185 -6.33 -0.81 0.62
C PRO A 185 -6.00 -2.20 1.14
N TYR A 186 -5.89 -2.33 2.47
CA TYR A 186 -5.59 -3.54 3.24
C TYR A 186 -4.21 -4.19 2.97
N GLN A 187 -3.54 -3.82 1.88
CA GLN A 187 -2.15 -4.23 1.65
C GLN A 187 -1.17 -3.32 2.40
N ASP A 188 -1.47 -2.04 2.47
CA ASP A 188 -0.84 -1.11 3.39
C ASP A 188 -1.68 -1.06 4.67
N PRO A 189 -1.14 -1.36 5.86
CA PRO A 189 -1.90 -1.29 7.11
C PRO A 189 -2.40 0.11 7.46
N PHE A 190 -1.78 1.15 6.91
CA PHE A 190 -2.05 2.55 7.23
C PHE A 190 -2.80 3.30 6.12
N TRP A 191 -3.30 2.56 5.14
CA TRP A 191 -3.91 3.11 3.93
C TRP A 191 -5.01 4.14 4.21
N ASN A 192 -5.91 3.85 5.16
CA ASN A 192 -7.04 4.73 5.45
C ASN A 192 -6.58 6.06 6.08
N GLY A 193 -5.74 5.99 7.11
CA GLY A 193 -5.18 7.20 7.75
C GLY A 193 -4.30 8.03 6.81
N ASN A 194 -3.57 7.39 5.90
CA ASN A 194 -2.80 8.08 4.88
C ASN A 194 -3.69 8.81 3.87
N LEU A 195 -4.79 8.19 3.43
CA LEU A 195 -5.75 8.83 2.51
C LEU A 195 -6.44 10.03 3.17
N GLU A 196 -6.80 9.94 4.45
CA GLU A 196 -7.32 11.08 5.22
C GLU A 196 -6.32 12.23 5.28
N GLN A 197 -5.06 11.94 5.55
CA GLN A 197 -4.02 12.96 5.56
C GLN A 197 -3.79 13.57 4.17
N LEU A 198 -3.79 12.78 3.09
CA LEU A 198 -3.71 13.31 1.72
C LEU A 198 -4.87 14.26 1.44
N LYS A 199 -6.10 13.87 1.76
CA LYS A 199 -7.27 14.76 1.59
C LYS A 199 -7.09 16.06 2.37
N ARG A 200 -6.66 15.99 3.64
CA ARG A 200 -6.45 17.15 4.50
C ARG A 200 -5.42 18.11 3.93
N ILE A 201 -4.22 17.63 3.57
CA ILE A 201 -3.12 18.51 3.15
C ILE A 201 -3.35 19.07 1.73
N LEU A 202 -3.92 18.30 0.82
CA LEU A 202 -4.25 18.77 -0.53
C LEU A 202 -5.41 19.79 -0.52
N THR A 203 -6.44 19.56 0.30
CA THR A 203 -7.49 20.55 0.52
C THR A 203 -6.93 21.81 1.18
N GLY A 204 -5.96 21.67 2.08
CA GLY A 204 -5.30 22.79 2.75
C GLY A 204 -4.58 23.75 1.79
N ILE A 205 -4.08 23.27 0.66
CA ILE A 205 -3.49 24.11 -0.41
C ILE A 205 -4.50 24.56 -1.47
N GLY A 206 -5.81 24.26 -1.30
CA GLY A 206 -6.90 24.76 -2.12
C GLY A 206 -7.43 23.83 -3.21
N LEU A 207 -7.05 22.56 -3.22
CA LEU A 207 -7.56 21.56 -4.16
C LEU A 207 -8.89 20.96 -3.69
N LYS A 208 -9.69 20.51 -4.64
CA LYS A 208 -10.84 19.61 -4.44
C LYS A 208 -10.34 18.18 -4.65
N VAL A 209 -10.59 17.30 -3.70
CA VAL A 209 -9.91 15.99 -3.68
C VAL A 209 -10.91 14.86 -3.76
N ASN A 210 -10.81 14.04 -4.81
CA ASN A 210 -11.47 12.74 -4.89
C ASN A 210 -10.60 11.70 -4.20
N ILE A 211 -11.11 11.14 -3.10
CA ILE A 211 -10.55 9.96 -2.43
C ILE A 211 -11.45 8.77 -2.75
N LEU A 212 -10.95 7.83 -3.54
CA LEU A 212 -11.75 6.75 -4.11
C LEU A 212 -12.03 5.59 -3.14
N PHE A 213 -11.28 5.52 -2.04
CA PHE A 213 -11.33 4.44 -1.05
C PHE A 213 -11.38 5.01 0.37
N GLY A 214 -11.90 4.21 1.30
CA GLY A 214 -11.83 4.52 2.73
C GLY A 214 -12.94 5.42 3.25
N ASN A 215 -12.76 5.84 4.51
CA ASN A 215 -13.80 6.55 5.26
C ASN A 215 -14.09 7.95 4.72
N GLU A 216 -13.11 8.60 4.12
CA GLU A 216 -13.22 9.93 3.54
C GLU A 216 -13.81 9.94 2.12
N SER A 217 -14.06 8.75 1.55
CA SER A 217 -14.66 8.62 0.23
C SER A 217 -16.17 8.79 0.28
N GLU A 218 -16.71 9.51 -0.70
CA GLU A 218 -18.15 9.57 -0.98
C GLU A 218 -18.63 8.39 -1.88
N GLY A 219 -17.77 7.38 -2.06
CA GLY A 219 -18.07 6.17 -2.82
C GLY A 219 -18.23 6.43 -4.31
N VAL A 220 -19.21 5.79 -4.94
CA VAL A 220 -19.39 5.83 -6.40
C VAL A 220 -19.63 7.25 -6.96
N SER A 221 -20.05 8.21 -6.15
CA SER A 221 -20.19 9.61 -6.60
C SER A 221 -18.85 10.22 -7.00
N GLU A 222 -17.78 9.94 -6.25
CA GLU A 222 -16.42 10.38 -6.60
C GLU A 222 -15.88 9.61 -7.82
N TRP A 223 -16.21 8.32 -7.93
CA TRP A 223 -15.82 7.54 -9.11
C TRP A 223 -16.43 8.10 -10.41
N LYS A 224 -17.68 8.55 -10.38
CA LYS A 224 -18.33 9.18 -11.54
C LYS A 224 -17.63 10.45 -12.01
N THR A 225 -16.99 11.18 -11.11
CA THR A 225 -16.30 12.45 -11.44
C THR A 225 -14.83 12.25 -11.83
N ILE A 226 -14.31 11.02 -11.84
CA ILE A 226 -12.93 10.73 -12.29
C ILE A 226 -12.61 11.39 -13.65
N PRO A 227 -13.47 11.31 -14.69
CA PRO A 227 -13.17 11.93 -15.98
C PRO A 227 -13.14 13.46 -15.96
N GLN A 228 -13.74 14.09 -14.95
CA GLN A 228 -13.83 15.53 -14.80
C GLN A 228 -12.66 16.15 -14.02
N ALA A 229 -11.75 15.32 -13.50
CA ALA A 229 -10.60 15.83 -12.77
C ALA A 229 -9.65 16.62 -13.68
N GLU A 230 -9.10 17.70 -13.14
CA GLU A 230 -8.08 18.49 -13.81
C GLU A 230 -6.80 17.71 -14.00
N PHE A 231 -6.42 16.89 -12.99
CA PHE A 231 -5.31 15.97 -13.08
C PHE A 231 -5.49 14.77 -12.13
N ASN A 232 -4.63 13.77 -12.32
CA ASN A 232 -4.52 12.62 -11.43
C ASN A 232 -3.22 12.74 -10.63
N LEU A 233 -3.26 12.45 -9.35
CA LEU A 233 -2.10 12.39 -8.48
C LEU A 233 -1.86 10.94 -8.08
N PHE A 234 -0.66 10.43 -8.34
CA PHE A 234 -0.21 9.14 -7.84
C PHE A 234 0.90 9.34 -6.80
N VAL A 235 0.69 8.83 -5.59
CA VAL A 235 1.64 8.88 -4.47
C VAL A 235 2.09 7.48 -4.16
N GLY A 236 3.28 7.12 -4.61
CA GLY A 236 3.83 5.78 -4.45
C GLY A 236 4.88 5.46 -5.50
N SER A 237 5.60 4.36 -5.29
CA SER A 237 6.73 3.99 -6.15
C SER A 237 6.31 3.31 -7.45
N TRP A 238 5.35 2.39 -7.42
CA TRP A 238 4.96 1.65 -8.63
C TRP A 238 3.53 1.10 -8.63
N ALA A 239 3.06 0.53 -7.52
CA ALA A 239 1.79 -0.20 -7.45
C ALA A 239 0.60 0.76 -7.59
N GLY A 240 -0.07 0.73 -8.73
CA GLY A 240 -1.15 1.67 -9.10
C GLY A 240 -0.74 2.73 -10.13
N LEU A 241 0.54 2.92 -10.42
CA LEU A 241 1.01 3.90 -11.42
C LEU A 241 0.41 3.67 -12.83
N ASP A 242 0.11 2.45 -13.18
CA ASP A 242 -0.51 2.10 -14.45
C ASP A 242 -1.99 2.52 -14.55
N ILE A 243 -2.65 2.79 -13.42
CA ILE A 243 -4.01 3.35 -13.38
C ILE A 243 -4.00 4.79 -13.94
N VAL A 244 -3.14 5.66 -13.42
CA VAL A 244 -3.06 7.04 -13.88
C VAL A 244 -2.55 7.13 -15.32
N LYS A 245 -1.68 6.20 -15.75
CA LYS A 245 -1.28 6.05 -17.16
C LYS A 245 -2.46 5.61 -18.06
N HIS A 246 -3.35 4.78 -17.55
CA HIS A 246 -4.59 4.38 -18.25
C HIS A 246 -5.53 5.57 -18.40
N LEU A 247 -5.78 6.33 -17.34
CA LEU A 247 -6.59 7.54 -17.36
C LEU A 247 -6.04 8.60 -18.33
N LYS A 248 -4.71 8.78 -18.37
CA LYS A 248 -4.07 9.67 -19.35
C LYS A 248 -4.33 9.24 -20.80
N ARG A 249 -4.28 7.94 -21.09
CA ARG A 249 -4.56 7.44 -22.45
C ARG A 249 -6.03 7.54 -22.80
N LYS A 250 -6.92 7.27 -21.83
CA LYS A 250 -8.37 7.19 -22.06
C LYS A 250 -9.02 8.55 -22.08
N TYR A 251 -8.71 9.40 -21.10
CA TYR A 251 -9.36 10.69 -20.91
C TYR A 251 -8.46 11.90 -21.20
N VAL A 252 -7.20 11.66 -21.57
CA VAL A 252 -6.19 12.72 -21.77
C VAL A 252 -5.91 13.54 -20.50
N THR A 253 -6.39 13.08 -19.34
CA THR A 253 -6.15 13.74 -18.06
C THR A 253 -4.68 13.62 -17.67
N PRO A 254 -3.95 14.73 -17.44
CA PRO A 254 -2.56 14.69 -17.03
C PRO A 254 -2.38 14.03 -15.67
N TYR A 255 -1.18 13.59 -15.33
CA TYR A 255 -0.89 13.07 -13.99
C TYR A 255 0.46 13.51 -13.47
N LEU A 256 0.53 13.70 -12.15
CA LEU A 256 1.75 13.85 -11.39
C LEU A 256 2.03 12.54 -10.63
N ASN A 257 3.28 12.10 -10.62
CA ASN A 257 3.75 10.99 -9.81
C ASN A 257 4.72 11.48 -8.74
N PHE A 258 4.37 11.30 -7.46
CA PHE A 258 5.30 11.48 -6.34
C PHE A 258 5.76 10.09 -5.87
N PRO A 259 7.06 9.72 -5.98
CA PRO A 259 7.48 8.31 -6.04
C PRO A 259 7.60 7.59 -4.69
N TYR A 260 7.17 8.18 -3.58
CA TYR A 260 7.17 7.58 -2.24
C TYR A 260 6.13 8.23 -1.32
N THR A 261 5.91 7.65 -0.15
CA THR A 261 5.06 8.24 0.88
C THR A 261 5.79 9.43 1.54
N PRO A 262 5.31 10.68 1.40
CA PRO A 262 5.93 11.84 2.05
C PRO A 262 5.67 11.79 3.56
N ILE A 263 6.74 11.65 4.36
CA ILE A 263 6.68 11.53 5.82
C ILE A 263 7.46 12.71 6.43
N GLY A 264 6.91 13.34 7.48
CA GLY A 264 7.54 14.46 8.16
C GLY A 264 7.40 15.80 7.44
N ALA A 265 8.05 16.84 7.96
CA ALA A 265 7.86 18.19 7.44
C ALA A 265 8.54 18.38 6.09
N LYS A 266 9.81 18.01 5.97
CA LYS A 266 10.62 18.26 4.78
C LYS A 266 10.02 17.65 3.51
N GLU A 267 9.70 16.36 3.55
CA GLU A 267 9.19 15.65 2.37
C GLU A 267 7.72 16.01 2.06
N THR A 268 6.93 16.32 3.09
CA THR A 268 5.55 16.78 2.89
C THR A 268 5.50 18.17 2.26
N SER A 269 6.34 19.10 2.72
CA SER A 269 6.43 20.44 2.13
C SER A 269 6.92 20.39 0.69
N LYS A 270 7.92 19.54 0.40
CA LYS A 270 8.38 19.28 -0.97
C LYS A 270 7.24 18.75 -1.84
N PHE A 271 6.52 17.75 -1.37
CA PHE A 271 5.36 17.17 -2.05
C PHE A 271 4.30 18.23 -2.37
N LEU A 272 3.94 19.07 -1.40
CA LEU A 272 2.93 20.10 -1.60
C LEU A 272 3.37 21.18 -2.61
N ARG A 273 4.67 21.56 -2.62
CA ARG A 273 5.22 22.48 -3.62
C ARG A 273 5.19 21.90 -5.02
N GLU A 274 5.56 20.62 -5.21
CA GLU A 274 5.49 19.95 -6.50
C GLU A 274 4.04 19.84 -7.01
N VAL A 275 3.09 19.52 -6.13
CA VAL A 275 1.66 19.47 -6.48
C VAL A 275 1.15 20.88 -6.85
N ALA A 276 1.51 21.90 -6.08
CA ALA A 276 1.10 23.28 -6.32
C ALA A 276 1.64 23.83 -7.64
N GLU A 277 2.90 23.54 -7.96
CA GLU A 277 3.51 23.89 -9.25
C GLU A 277 2.78 23.19 -10.41
N PHE A 278 2.54 21.89 -10.29
CA PHE A 278 1.84 21.12 -11.31
C PHE A 278 0.40 21.59 -11.55
N ALA A 279 -0.31 21.94 -10.49
CA ALA A 279 -1.68 22.44 -10.52
C ALA A 279 -1.78 23.95 -10.75
N ASN A 280 -0.65 24.65 -10.94
CA ASN A 280 -0.56 26.09 -11.12
C ASN A 280 -1.34 26.89 -10.04
N LEU A 281 -1.19 26.49 -8.77
CA LEU A 281 -1.80 27.15 -7.63
C LEU A 281 -1.08 28.46 -7.25
N ASP A 282 -1.78 29.29 -6.46
CA ASP A 282 -1.23 30.52 -5.88
C ASP A 282 -0.11 30.16 -4.87
N THR A 283 1.14 30.34 -5.29
CA THR A 283 2.34 29.98 -4.51
C THR A 283 2.35 30.65 -3.14
N GLU A 284 1.91 31.92 -3.01
CA GLU A 284 1.92 32.64 -1.73
C GLU A 284 0.97 31.97 -0.72
N LYS A 285 -0.23 31.60 -1.17
CA LYS A 285 -1.20 30.89 -0.31
C LYS A 285 -0.70 29.49 0.10
N VAL A 286 -0.06 28.79 -0.81
CA VAL A 286 0.52 27.47 -0.54
C VAL A 286 1.65 27.57 0.50
N GLU A 287 2.57 28.53 0.34
CA GLU A 287 3.66 28.74 1.32
C GLU A 287 3.13 29.15 2.70
N VAL A 288 2.09 29.98 2.79
CA VAL A 288 1.44 30.32 4.06
C VAL A 288 0.88 29.06 4.76
N TYR A 289 0.31 28.12 4.00
CA TYR A 289 -0.14 26.84 4.55
C TYR A 289 1.05 25.99 5.02
N ILE A 290 2.07 25.83 4.21
CA ILE A 290 3.27 25.07 4.50
C ILE A 290 3.97 25.60 5.76
N ASP A 291 4.22 26.92 5.82
CA ASP A 291 4.87 27.57 6.96
C ASP A 291 4.13 27.30 8.28
N ARG A 292 2.81 27.34 8.24
CA ARG A 292 1.98 27.04 9.42
C ARG A 292 2.14 25.58 9.88
N GLU A 293 2.08 24.62 8.95
CA GLU A 293 2.20 23.21 9.28
C GLU A 293 3.65 22.86 9.72
N GLU A 294 4.68 23.41 9.06
CA GLU A 294 6.08 23.25 9.46
C GLU A 294 6.33 23.80 10.86
N LYS A 295 5.85 25.02 11.14
CA LYS A 295 5.97 25.62 12.46
C LYS A 295 5.34 24.77 13.55
N LYS A 296 4.14 24.20 13.29
CA LYS A 296 3.48 23.27 14.20
C LYS A 296 4.35 22.03 14.43
N PHE A 297 4.85 21.42 13.37
CA PHE A 297 5.68 20.22 13.42
C PHE A 297 6.97 20.46 14.22
N TYR A 298 7.76 21.46 13.85
CA TYR A 298 9.04 21.73 14.51
C TYR A 298 8.89 22.21 15.96
N THR A 299 7.75 22.82 16.33
CA THR A 299 7.46 23.11 17.74
C THR A 299 7.36 21.82 18.59
N HIS A 300 6.82 20.73 18.03
CA HIS A 300 6.81 19.44 18.71
C HIS A 300 8.20 18.80 18.75
N ILE A 301 8.99 18.92 17.70
CA ILE A 301 10.37 18.42 17.65
C ILE A 301 11.23 19.11 18.70
N ASP A 302 11.12 20.43 18.88
CA ASP A 302 11.87 21.18 19.91
C ASP A 302 11.52 20.68 21.32
N LYS A 303 10.24 20.41 21.59
CA LYS A 303 9.83 19.84 22.88
C LYS A 303 10.40 18.44 23.10
N MET A 304 10.39 17.60 22.07
CA MET A 304 10.99 16.28 22.11
C MET A 304 12.51 16.37 22.36
N ALA A 305 13.21 17.25 21.67
CA ALA A 305 14.65 17.44 21.85
C ALA A 305 15.00 17.85 23.29
N SER A 306 14.20 18.71 23.91
CA SER A 306 14.36 19.11 25.32
C SER A 306 14.13 17.91 26.27
N PHE A 307 13.10 17.11 26.03
CA PHE A 307 12.84 15.90 26.81
C PHE A 307 14.00 14.89 26.72
N MET A 308 14.52 14.64 25.52
CA MET A 308 15.65 13.74 25.29
C MET A 308 16.92 14.21 26.03
N LEU A 309 17.19 15.51 25.99
CA LEU A 309 18.37 16.09 26.64
C LEU A 309 18.28 15.95 28.16
N GLU A 310 17.11 16.19 28.74
CA GLU A 310 16.89 16.15 30.19
C GLU A 310 16.97 14.72 30.73
N PHE A 311 16.33 13.77 30.08
CA PHE A 311 16.27 12.37 30.53
C PHE A 311 17.38 11.50 29.94
N ARG A 312 18.21 12.02 29.04
CA ARG A 312 19.31 11.32 28.36
C ARG A 312 18.89 10.05 27.59
N TYR A 313 17.64 9.97 27.17
CA TYR A 313 17.20 8.90 26.31
C TYR A 313 17.78 9.07 24.91
N GLY A 314 18.51 8.07 24.43
CA GLY A 314 19.03 8.06 23.07
C GLY A 314 17.98 7.64 22.06
N ILE A 315 18.06 8.14 20.84
CA ILE A 315 17.34 7.57 19.68
C ILE A 315 18.20 6.48 19.03
N PRO A 316 17.57 5.54 18.29
CA PRO A 316 18.33 4.62 17.47
C PRO A 316 19.28 5.36 16.54
N ARG A 317 20.51 4.84 16.37
CA ARG A 317 21.49 5.48 15.50
C ARG A 317 21.48 4.95 14.08
N ARG A 318 20.93 3.76 13.91
CA ARG A 318 20.85 3.07 12.64
C ARG A 318 19.49 2.38 12.51
N PHE A 319 18.95 2.35 11.30
CA PHE A 319 17.73 1.61 11.02
C PHE A 319 17.88 0.73 9.79
N TYR A 320 17.09 -0.32 9.75
CA TYR A 320 16.91 -1.23 8.63
C TYR A 320 15.43 -1.25 8.27
N SER A 321 15.07 -1.37 6.98
CA SER A 321 13.69 -1.59 6.61
C SER A 321 13.49 -2.94 5.92
N ILE A 322 12.37 -3.58 6.22
CA ILE A 322 11.86 -4.78 5.57
C ILE A 322 10.39 -4.45 5.26
N ALA A 323 10.18 -3.66 4.20
CA ALA A 323 8.88 -3.05 3.91
C ALA A 323 8.70 -2.83 2.40
N ASP A 324 7.51 -2.35 2.03
CA ASP A 324 7.27 -1.91 0.66
C ASP A 324 8.18 -0.72 0.27
N SER A 325 8.37 -0.58 -1.03
CA SER A 325 9.28 0.41 -1.61
C SER A 325 8.91 1.85 -1.26
N SER A 326 7.61 2.16 -1.19
CA SER A 326 7.12 3.51 -0.93
C SER A 326 7.40 3.95 0.52
N TYR A 327 7.18 3.07 1.50
CA TYR A 327 7.52 3.34 2.90
C TYR A 327 9.00 3.30 3.17
N SER A 328 9.72 2.34 2.59
CA SER A 328 11.18 2.27 2.75
C SER A 328 11.86 3.56 2.31
N LEU A 329 11.46 4.13 1.18
CA LEU A 329 11.94 5.44 0.71
C LEU A 329 11.49 6.59 1.63
N GLY A 330 10.20 6.66 1.95
CA GLY A 330 9.65 7.74 2.78
C GLY A 330 10.30 7.80 4.16
N PHE A 331 10.38 6.65 4.84
CA PHE A 331 11.07 6.56 6.13
C PHE A 331 12.56 6.83 6.02
N SER A 332 13.23 6.37 4.97
CA SER A 332 14.67 6.63 4.78
C SER A 332 14.95 8.13 4.67
N LYS A 333 14.14 8.85 3.90
CA LYS A 333 14.26 10.33 3.79
C LYS A 333 13.95 11.02 5.12
N PHE A 334 12.87 10.63 5.78
CA PHE A 334 12.44 11.21 7.05
C PHE A 334 13.46 10.98 8.17
N LEU A 335 13.81 9.72 8.44
CA LEU A 335 14.70 9.35 9.55
C LEU A 335 16.10 9.93 9.37
N LEU A 336 16.61 9.94 8.14
CA LEU A 336 17.93 10.50 7.87
C LEU A 336 17.93 12.03 7.93
N ASN A 337 17.01 12.69 7.25
CA ASN A 337 17.08 14.13 7.05
C ASN A 337 16.52 14.96 8.21
N GLU A 338 15.56 14.40 8.99
CA GLU A 338 14.95 15.13 10.11
C GLU A 338 15.41 14.62 11.48
N LEU A 339 15.78 13.35 11.60
CA LEU A 339 16.20 12.76 12.89
C LEU A 339 17.66 12.33 12.95
N GLY A 340 18.38 12.34 11.82
CA GLY A 340 19.79 11.96 11.77
C GLY A 340 20.04 10.45 12.00
N ILE A 341 19.03 9.59 11.83
CA ILE A 341 19.16 8.14 11.96
C ILE A 341 19.66 7.58 10.64
N ILE A 342 20.78 6.85 10.69
CA ILE A 342 21.49 6.40 9.49
C ILE A 342 20.84 5.14 8.91
N PRO A 343 20.52 5.09 7.61
CA PRO A 343 20.00 3.88 6.97
C PRO A 343 21.07 2.79 6.88
N GLY A 344 20.71 1.56 7.23
CA GLY A 344 21.39 0.33 6.88
C GLY A 344 20.83 -0.24 5.57
N ILE A 345 20.85 -1.56 5.44
CA ILE A 345 20.27 -2.26 4.29
C ILE A 345 18.75 -2.06 4.28
N GLN A 346 18.20 -1.82 3.08
CA GLN A 346 16.76 -1.68 2.87
C GLN A 346 16.27 -2.86 2.02
N PHE A 347 15.43 -3.71 2.61
CA PHE A 347 14.82 -4.85 1.94
C PHE A 347 13.44 -4.45 1.43
N ILE A 348 13.28 -4.48 0.12
CA ILE A 348 12.05 -4.12 -0.58
C ILE A 348 11.26 -5.39 -0.84
N VAL A 349 10.08 -5.51 -0.21
CA VAL A 349 9.33 -6.77 -0.14
C VAL A 349 7.97 -6.75 -0.87
N ASP A 350 7.67 -5.71 -1.63
CA ASP A 350 6.41 -5.52 -2.36
C ASP A 350 6.42 -6.06 -3.80
N ASP A 351 7.28 -7.03 -4.10
CA ASP A 351 7.38 -7.72 -5.40
C ASP A 351 7.47 -6.74 -6.59
N VAL A 352 8.36 -5.77 -6.46
CA VAL A 352 8.54 -4.70 -7.46
C VAL A 352 8.93 -5.27 -8.83
N PRO A 353 8.13 -5.06 -9.88
CA PRO A 353 8.52 -5.46 -11.22
C PRO A 353 9.83 -4.82 -11.67
N GLU A 354 10.70 -5.58 -12.33
CA GLU A 354 12.06 -5.18 -12.75
C GLU A 354 12.10 -3.79 -13.41
N LYS A 355 11.12 -3.48 -14.26
CA LYS A 355 11.00 -2.19 -14.97
C LYS A 355 10.86 -0.95 -14.06
N TYR A 356 10.55 -1.12 -12.77
CA TYR A 356 10.41 -0.03 -11.79
C TYR A 356 11.57 0.03 -10.80
N GLN A 357 12.40 -1.03 -10.71
CA GLN A 357 13.47 -1.12 -9.71
C GLN A 357 14.53 -0.04 -9.91
N GLU A 358 14.91 0.25 -11.15
CA GLU A 358 15.89 1.31 -11.46
C GLU A 358 15.46 2.68 -10.94
N GLY A 359 14.20 3.06 -11.17
CA GLY A 359 13.67 4.35 -10.68
C GLY A 359 13.64 4.43 -9.14
N ILE A 360 13.35 3.32 -8.47
CA ILE A 360 13.39 3.25 -7.00
C ILE A 360 14.84 3.39 -6.49
N LEU A 361 15.80 2.73 -7.14
CA LEU A 361 17.22 2.86 -6.80
C LEU A 361 17.72 4.30 -6.99
N GLU A 362 17.31 4.99 -8.06
CA GLU A 362 17.63 6.40 -8.26
C GLU A 362 17.12 7.29 -7.12
N GLU A 363 15.92 7.02 -6.61
CA GLU A 363 15.39 7.76 -5.46
C GLU A 363 16.18 7.47 -4.17
N PHE A 364 16.67 6.25 -3.96
CA PHE A 364 17.56 5.94 -2.85
C PHE A 364 18.92 6.63 -2.98
N LEU A 365 19.43 6.84 -4.19
CA LEU A 365 20.64 7.65 -4.40
C LEU A 365 20.45 9.12 -4.04
N ARG A 366 19.21 9.60 -3.99
CA ARG A 366 18.83 10.99 -3.69
C ARG A 366 18.16 11.13 -2.32
N ILE A 367 18.37 10.22 -1.37
CA ILE A 367 17.71 10.30 -0.06
C ILE A 367 18.19 11.49 0.77
N SER A 368 19.41 11.99 0.53
CA SER A 368 19.96 13.18 1.20
C SER A 368 20.86 13.96 0.28
N ASP A 369 20.78 15.29 0.34
CA ASP A 369 21.68 16.20 -0.37
C ASP A 369 23.13 16.13 0.15
N LEU A 370 23.30 15.66 1.39
CA LEU A 370 24.60 15.52 2.07
C LEU A 370 25.19 14.10 1.95
N GLN A 371 24.61 13.26 1.11
CA GLN A 371 24.96 11.85 1.10
C GLN A 371 26.35 11.58 0.55
N THR A 372 27.18 10.99 1.40
CA THR A 372 28.51 10.47 1.05
C THR A 372 28.53 8.93 0.98
N ARG A 373 27.43 8.25 1.31
CA ARG A 373 27.34 6.79 1.38
C ARG A 373 26.18 6.28 0.55
N THR A 374 26.42 5.21 -0.20
CA THR A 374 25.38 4.47 -0.94
C THR A 374 24.60 3.60 0.06
N VAL A 375 23.29 3.70 0.04
CA VAL A 375 22.40 2.78 0.77
C VAL A 375 22.28 1.49 -0.03
N GLN A 376 22.50 0.36 0.62
CA GLN A 376 22.26 -0.94 -0.01
C GLN A 376 20.75 -1.22 -0.04
N VAL A 377 20.24 -1.51 -1.22
CA VAL A 377 18.84 -1.86 -1.46
C VAL A 377 18.78 -3.27 -2.03
N VAL A 378 17.90 -4.09 -1.49
CA VAL A 378 17.70 -5.48 -1.91
C VAL A 378 16.22 -5.68 -2.23
N PHE A 379 15.92 -6.09 -3.46
CA PHE A 379 14.56 -6.45 -3.86
C PHE A 379 14.38 -7.95 -3.62
N ASP A 380 13.69 -8.31 -2.55
CA ASP A 380 13.42 -9.69 -2.17
C ASP A 380 12.02 -9.78 -1.51
N PRO A 381 11.00 -10.24 -2.25
CA PRO A 381 9.64 -10.36 -1.74
C PRO A 381 9.53 -11.25 -0.49
N ASP A 382 10.39 -12.25 -0.37
CA ASP A 382 10.39 -13.18 0.77
C ASP A 382 11.22 -12.63 1.95
N ALA A 383 12.23 -11.82 1.66
CA ALA A 383 13.22 -11.29 2.61
C ALA A 383 13.91 -12.36 3.48
N GLY A 384 13.75 -13.63 3.12
CA GLY A 384 14.22 -14.76 3.93
C GLY A 384 15.74 -14.99 3.86
N LEU A 385 16.26 -15.07 2.64
CA LEU A 385 17.67 -15.36 2.40
C LEU A 385 18.59 -14.19 2.75
N ASP A 386 18.10 -12.97 2.60
CA ASP A 386 18.89 -11.75 2.78
C ASP A 386 18.90 -11.23 4.22
N GLN A 387 18.08 -11.80 5.11
CA GLN A 387 18.13 -11.48 6.54
C GLN A 387 19.48 -11.81 7.18
N LEU A 388 20.21 -12.79 6.65
CA LEU A 388 21.59 -13.06 7.07
C LEU A 388 22.51 -11.86 6.83
N LYS A 389 22.36 -11.16 5.72
CA LYS A 389 23.10 -9.93 5.43
C LYS A 389 22.79 -8.83 6.44
N LEU A 390 21.52 -8.72 6.86
CA LEU A 390 21.13 -7.79 7.91
C LEU A 390 21.82 -8.12 9.23
N LEU A 391 21.82 -9.39 9.63
CA LEU A 391 22.49 -9.85 10.85
C LEU A 391 24.01 -9.59 10.81
N GLU A 392 24.65 -9.79 9.67
CA GLU A 392 26.08 -9.52 9.48
C GLU A 392 26.38 -8.02 9.58
N ASP A 393 25.65 -7.18 8.85
CA ASP A 393 25.85 -5.72 8.89
C ASP A 393 25.54 -5.14 10.29
N ALA A 394 24.52 -5.65 10.95
CA ALA A 394 24.12 -5.19 12.27
C ALA A 394 25.10 -5.57 13.39
N LYS A 395 25.85 -6.68 13.27
CA LYS A 395 26.88 -7.08 14.26
C LYS A 395 27.93 -6.02 14.48
N ASP A 396 28.29 -5.27 13.46
CA ASP A 396 29.25 -4.16 13.53
C ASP A 396 28.74 -2.97 14.37
N TYR A 397 27.44 -2.97 14.69
CA TYR A 397 26.75 -1.91 15.45
C TYR A 397 26.09 -2.43 16.73
N SER A 398 26.48 -3.62 17.20
CA SER A 398 25.87 -4.29 18.36
C SER A 398 25.96 -3.53 19.68
N ASP A 399 26.85 -2.54 19.77
CA ASP A 399 27.00 -1.60 20.90
C ASP A 399 26.03 -0.40 20.83
N LYS A 400 25.22 -0.30 19.76
CA LYS A 400 24.34 0.83 19.47
C LYS A 400 22.90 0.37 19.32
N ARG A 401 21.98 1.24 19.73
CA ARG A 401 20.57 0.97 19.55
C ARG A 401 20.22 0.96 18.05
N ILE A 402 19.55 -0.11 17.60
CA ILE A 402 19.14 -0.35 16.22
C ILE A 402 17.62 -0.30 16.17
N LEU A 403 17.06 0.27 15.09
CA LEU A 403 15.66 0.25 14.75
C LEU A 403 15.43 -0.66 13.53
N ILE A 404 14.48 -1.56 13.62
CA ILE A 404 13.98 -2.32 12.48
C ILE A 404 12.59 -1.82 12.15
N LEU A 405 12.40 -1.39 10.90
CA LEU A 405 11.11 -1.08 10.31
C LEU A 405 10.67 -2.31 9.52
N GLY A 406 9.63 -2.99 9.98
CA GLY A 406 9.27 -4.27 9.37
C GLY A 406 7.83 -4.69 9.64
N SER A 407 7.61 -5.98 9.68
CA SER A 407 6.33 -6.61 9.96
C SER A 407 6.39 -7.45 11.25
N SER A 408 5.29 -8.08 11.60
CA SER A 408 5.27 -9.02 12.74
C SER A 408 6.18 -10.23 12.52
N TRP A 409 6.52 -10.57 11.28
CA TRP A 409 7.43 -11.67 10.97
C TRP A 409 8.89 -11.35 11.29
N ASP A 410 9.23 -10.06 11.34
CA ASP A 410 10.62 -9.62 11.59
C ASP A 410 10.95 -9.55 13.08
N LYS A 411 10.00 -9.94 13.95
CA LYS A 411 10.17 -9.91 15.41
C LYS A 411 11.35 -10.76 15.87
N HIS A 412 11.57 -11.93 15.28
CA HIS A 412 12.66 -12.82 15.68
C HIS A 412 14.05 -12.20 15.43
N ILE A 413 14.23 -11.47 14.29
CA ILE A 413 15.47 -10.75 14.01
C ILE A 413 15.65 -9.58 14.98
N ALA A 414 14.58 -8.85 15.28
CA ALA A 414 14.63 -7.77 16.25
C ALA A 414 15.03 -8.30 17.64
N ASP A 415 14.46 -9.44 18.05
CA ASP A 415 14.80 -10.08 19.33
C ASP A 415 16.27 -10.56 19.36
N GLU A 416 16.78 -11.14 18.26
CA GLU A 416 18.17 -11.61 18.15
C GLU A 416 19.18 -10.45 18.22
N LEU A 417 18.86 -9.32 17.59
CA LEU A 417 19.69 -8.12 17.57
C LEU A 417 19.48 -7.21 18.77
N HIS A 418 18.56 -7.52 19.67
CA HIS A 418 18.09 -6.62 20.73
C HIS A 418 17.69 -5.25 20.19
N ALA A 419 17.10 -5.23 18.98
CA ALA A 419 16.66 -4.04 18.25
C ALA A 419 15.22 -3.65 18.60
N ASP A 420 14.92 -2.35 18.46
CA ASP A 420 13.53 -1.88 18.52
C ASP A 420 12.81 -2.21 17.21
N LEU A 421 11.66 -2.88 17.27
CA LEU A 421 10.85 -3.18 16.10
C LEU A 421 9.67 -2.20 16.00
N LEU A 422 9.62 -1.44 14.92
CA LEU A 422 8.42 -0.70 14.51
C LEU A 422 7.73 -1.41 13.35
N ILE A 423 6.49 -1.81 13.57
CA ILE A 423 5.69 -2.50 12.55
C ILE A 423 5.09 -1.46 11.60
N ILE A 424 5.56 -1.46 10.35
CA ILE A 424 5.10 -0.58 9.27
C ILE A 424 4.65 -1.33 8.02
N SER A 425 4.81 -2.64 7.99
CA SER A 425 4.52 -3.51 6.84
C SER A 425 3.69 -4.71 7.25
N VAL A 426 3.06 -5.37 6.29
CA VAL A 426 2.26 -6.59 6.50
C VAL A 426 3.19 -7.83 6.65
N PRO A 427 2.76 -8.84 7.44
CA PRO A 427 1.56 -8.89 8.27
C PRO A 427 1.67 -8.10 9.57
N VAL A 428 0.54 -7.59 10.06
CA VAL A 428 0.42 -6.87 11.33
C VAL A 428 -0.34 -7.73 12.34
N GLN A 429 0.35 -8.32 13.31
CA GLN A 429 -0.24 -9.21 14.33
C GLN A 429 -0.01 -8.72 15.76
N HIS A 430 0.99 -7.86 15.97
CA HIS A 430 1.37 -7.38 17.31
C HIS A 430 1.10 -5.88 17.49
N ARG A 431 0.25 -5.31 16.64
CA ARG A 431 -0.16 -3.92 16.69
C ARG A 431 -1.60 -3.79 16.23
N LEU A 432 -2.37 -2.98 16.92
CA LEU A 432 -3.68 -2.54 16.48
C LEU A 432 -3.52 -1.27 15.64
N VAL A 433 -4.01 -1.30 14.41
CA VAL A 433 -4.10 -0.13 13.53
C VAL A 433 -5.57 0.15 13.27
N MET A 434 -6.06 1.30 13.67
CA MET A 434 -7.44 1.72 13.43
C MET A 434 -7.51 2.76 12.32
N ASN A 435 -6.95 3.95 12.58
CA ASN A 435 -6.96 5.06 11.65
C ASN A 435 -5.68 5.90 11.75
N CYS A 436 -4.56 5.30 12.10
CA CYS A 436 -3.28 6.02 12.06
C CYS A 436 -2.65 5.88 10.68
N GLY A 437 -1.86 6.89 10.30
CA GLY A 437 -1.05 6.91 9.10
C GLY A 437 0.31 7.50 9.39
N TYR A 438 1.25 7.28 8.48
CA TYR A 438 2.59 7.87 8.55
C TYR A 438 2.81 8.97 7.51
N LEU A 439 1.83 9.21 6.65
CA LEU A 439 1.91 10.26 5.64
C LEU A 439 1.73 11.65 6.27
N GLY A 440 2.46 12.62 5.74
CA GLY A 440 2.29 14.02 6.08
C GLY A 440 3.02 14.47 7.35
N TYR A 441 2.74 15.69 7.77
CA TYR A 441 3.31 16.28 8.99
C TYR A 441 2.93 15.49 10.24
N GLU A 442 1.65 15.18 10.38
CA GLU A 442 1.13 14.40 11.52
C GLU A 442 1.64 12.97 11.52
N GLY A 443 1.80 12.39 10.32
CA GLY A 443 2.40 11.07 10.15
C GLY A 443 3.86 11.02 10.61
N GLY A 444 4.64 12.08 10.38
CA GLY A 444 5.99 12.20 10.90
C GLY A 444 6.05 12.30 12.42
N LEU A 445 5.15 13.09 13.05
CA LEU A 445 5.05 13.15 14.51
C LEU A 445 4.67 11.77 15.09
N ARG A 446 3.71 11.10 14.44
CA ARG A 446 3.30 9.74 14.83
C ARG A 446 4.45 8.75 14.75
N ALA A 447 5.25 8.81 13.69
CA ALA A 447 6.43 7.94 13.55
C ALA A 447 7.41 8.14 14.70
N ILE A 448 7.63 9.37 15.13
CA ILE A 448 8.48 9.69 16.27
C ILE A 448 7.93 9.12 17.57
N GLU A 449 6.63 9.33 17.84
CA GLU A 449 5.96 8.81 19.03
C GLU A 449 6.09 7.27 19.08
N ASP A 450 5.77 6.58 17.99
CA ASP A 450 5.82 5.13 17.90
C ASP A 450 7.25 4.57 18.06
N ILE A 451 8.27 5.25 17.53
CA ILE A 451 9.69 4.91 17.74
C ILE A 451 10.05 5.08 19.22
N TYR A 452 9.65 6.21 19.82
CA TYR A 452 9.95 6.51 21.21
C TYR A 452 9.27 5.57 22.18
N ASP A 453 8.05 5.17 21.94
CA ASP A 453 7.35 4.16 22.74
C ASP A 453 8.16 2.85 22.81
N ARG A 454 8.81 2.44 21.71
CA ARG A 454 9.69 1.26 21.70
C ARG A 454 10.96 1.51 22.49
N VAL A 455 11.57 2.68 22.29
CA VAL A 455 12.76 3.09 23.03
C VAL A 455 12.51 3.08 24.54
N LEU A 456 11.42 3.65 25.00
CA LEU A 456 11.08 3.72 26.42
C LEU A 456 10.67 2.37 27.01
N ALA A 457 9.96 1.54 26.26
CA ALA A 457 9.54 0.21 26.72
C ALA A 457 10.72 -0.75 26.99
N THR A 458 11.85 -0.55 26.31
CA THR A 458 13.07 -1.37 26.47
C THR A 458 14.13 -0.69 27.35
N TYR A 459 13.88 0.54 27.78
CA TYR A 459 14.76 1.26 28.69
C TYR A 459 14.59 0.71 30.13
N ARG A 460 15.59 -0.03 30.61
CA ARG A 460 15.63 -0.57 31.97
C ARG A 460 16.83 -0.04 32.74
#